data_f5b564ca1c0505af4f2ed906073de4fd
#
_entry.id   f5b564ca1c0505af4f2ed906073de4fd
#
_cell.length_a   1.000
_cell.length_b   1.000
_cell.length_c   1.000
_cell.angle_alpha   90.00
_cell.angle_beta   90.00
_cell.angle_gamma   90.00
#
_symmetry.space_group_name_H-M   'P 1'
#
loop_
_entity.id
_entity.type
_entity.pdbx_description
1 polymer ?
#
loop_
_entity_poly.entity_id
_entity_poly.type
_entity_poly.pdbx_seq_one_letter_code
_entity_poly.pdbx_strand_id
1 'polypeptide(L)'
;MSGITVADAVAKYFGNFQKRKNKRMWFMMKFNEDQSQVILAEKSGKYADLKADAAGMWDTMKEKMPEDEARYGCCKVPFVARDGRDLDLILFFMWSPAGGASRKLVVTRNMLCTTTKDAVTAVCTCKKSFEWREDSDCDLAEIQNDLSLE
;
A
#
# COMPACT_ATOMS: atom_id res chain seq x y z
N MET A 1 15.72 -6.69 15.10
CA MET A 1 15.09 -7.52 14.04
C MET A 1 13.88 -8.23 14.61
N SER A 2 12.76 -8.17 13.91
CA SER A 2 11.48 -8.69 14.44
C SER A 2 11.34 -10.22 14.34
N GLY A 3 12.13 -10.87 13.52
CA GLY A 3 11.98 -12.30 13.24
C GLY A 3 10.79 -12.63 12.33
N ILE A 4 10.06 -11.63 11.89
CA ILE A 4 8.91 -11.80 11.01
C ILE A 4 9.39 -11.91 9.58
N THR A 5 8.87 -12.89 8.84
CA THR A 5 9.19 -13.11 7.44
C THR A 5 8.04 -12.67 6.54
N VAL A 6 8.34 -12.53 5.25
CA VAL A 6 7.33 -12.21 4.24
C VAL A 6 7.03 -13.50 3.46
N ALA A 7 5.75 -13.85 3.34
CA ALA A 7 5.34 -15.07 2.64
C ALA A 7 5.79 -15.06 1.18
N ASP A 8 6.18 -16.20 0.64
CA ASP A 8 6.60 -16.34 -0.76
C ASP A 8 5.51 -15.88 -1.73
N ALA A 9 4.24 -16.07 -1.36
CA ALA A 9 3.10 -15.65 -2.16
C ALA A 9 3.09 -14.13 -2.39
N VAL A 10 3.62 -13.35 -1.45
CA VAL A 10 3.72 -11.88 -1.58
C VAL A 10 4.69 -11.52 -2.70
N ALA A 11 5.87 -12.14 -2.71
CA ALA A 11 6.87 -11.89 -3.75
C ALA A 11 6.34 -12.27 -5.14
N LYS A 12 5.69 -13.41 -5.23
CA LYS A 12 5.05 -13.87 -6.47
C LYS A 12 4.00 -12.91 -6.96
N TYR A 13 3.13 -12.47 -6.04
CA TYR A 13 2.05 -11.56 -6.39
C TYR A 13 2.60 -10.20 -6.84
N PHE A 14 3.58 -9.67 -6.13
CA PHE A 14 4.18 -8.39 -6.47
C PHE A 14 4.84 -8.44 -7.86
N GLY A 15 5.57 -9.50 -8.16
CA GLY A 15 6.17 -9.69 -9.48
C GLY A 15 5.14 -9.67 -10.60
N ASN A 16 3.99 -10.31 -10.39
CA ASN A 16 2.90 -10.29 -11.35
C ASN A 16 2.21 -8.91 -11.40
N PHE A 17 2.04 -8.27 -10.25
CA PHE A 17 1.41 -6.96 -10.14
C PHE A 17 2.14 -5.88 -10.96
N GLN A 18 3.45 -5.96 -11.05
CA GLN A 18 4.27 -5.00 -11.80
C GLN A 18 4.12 -5.13 -13.32
N LYS A 19 3.57 -6.22 -13.81
CA LYS A 19 3.43 -6.44 -15.27
C LYS A 19 2.33 -5.55 -15.83
N ARG A 20 2.55 -5.01 -17.03
CA ARG A 20 1.56 -4.15 -17.72
C ARG A 20 0.23 -4.82 -17.94
N LYS A 21 0.22 -6.13 -18.21
CA LYS A 21 -1.02 -6.88 -18.43
C LYS A 21 -1.82 -7.12 -17.16
N ASN A 22 -1.22 -6.89 -15.99
CA ASN A 22 -1.93 -6.95 -14.71
C ASN A 22 -2.73 -5.67 -14.54
N LYS A 23 -4.06 -5.79 -14.50
CA LYS A 23 -4.98 -4.66 -14.45
C LYS A 23 -5.53 -4.37 -13.06
N ARG A 24 -4.85 -4.82 -12.02
CA ARG A 24 -5.24 -4.49 -10.65
C ARG A 24 -4.51 -3.24 -10.20
N MET A 25 -5.24 -2.31 -9.61
CA MET A 25 -4.68 -1.03 -9.19
C MET A 25 -3.91 -1.12 -7.88
N TRP A 26 -4.38 -1.96 -6.94
CA TRP A 26 -3.76 -2.05 -5.63
C TRP A 26 -3.92 -3.45 -5.04
N PHE A 27 -3.05 -3.75 -4.08
CA PHE A 27 -3.20 -4.90 -3.20
C PHE A 27 -2.65 -4.58 -1.82
N MET A 28 -3.09 -5.32 -0.84
CA MET A 28 -2.68 -5.12 0.55
C MET A 28 -2.09 -6.38 1.14
N MET A 29 -1.27 -6.19 2.17
CA MET A 29 -0.64 -7.23 2.95
C MET A 29 -0.92 -6.98 4.43
N LYS A 30 -0.95 -8.04 5.21
CA LYS A 30 -1.18 -7.95 6.66
C LYS A 30 -0.35 -8.97 7.40
N PHE A 31 -0.25 -8.84 8.72
CA PHE A 31 0.30 -9.89 9.55
C PHE A 31 -0.68 -11.06 9.65
N ASN A 32 -0.16 -12.29 9.68
CA ASN A 32 -0.99 -13.46 9.94
C ASN A 32 -1.40 -13.48 11.43
N GLU A 33 -2.22 -14.46 11.84
CA GLU A 33 -2.80 -14.48 13.19
C GLU A 33 -1.76 -14.43 14.31
N ASP A 34 -0.66 -15.18 14.18
CA ASP A 34 0.37 -15.25 15.23
C ASP A 34 1.48 -14.20 15.02
N GLN A 35 1.33 -13.33 14.04
CA GLN A 35 2.27 -12.26 13.71
C GLN A 35 3.68 -12.76 13.41
N SER A 36 3.79 -13.95 12.84
CA SER A 36 5.07 -14.53 12.44
C SER A 36 5.41 -14.26 10.98
N GLN A 37 4.44 -13.83 10.20
CA GLN A 37 4.60 -13.68 8.77
C GLN A 37 3.69 -12.58 8.22
N VAL A 38 4.17 -11.87 7.18
CA VAL A 38 3.34 -10.95 6.41
C VAL A 38 2.77 -11.72 5.23
N ILE A 39 1.47 -11.69 5.07
CA ILE A 39 0.71 -12.43 4.04
C ILE A 39 -0.12 -11.48 3.19
N LEU A 40 -0.61 -11.99 2.05
CA LEU A 40 -1.54 -11.24 1.22
C LEU A 40 -2.88 -11.05 1.95
N ALA A 41 -3.46 -9.87 1.82
CA ALA A 41 -4.79 -9.58 2.35
C ALA A 41 -5.75 -9.38 1.19
N GLU A 42 -6.02 -8.14 0.80
CA GLU A 42 -7.01 -7.82 -0.20
C GLU A 42 -6.37 -7.26 -1.47
N LYS A 43 -7.11 -7.28 -2.56
CA LYS A 43 -6.67 -6.72 -3.84
C LYS A 43 -7.84 -6.03 -4.53
N SER A 44 -7.54 -5.07 -5.39
CA SER A 44 -8.56 -4.35 -6.14
C SER A 44 -9.18 -5.24 -7.22
N GLY A 45 -10.33 -4.80 -7.74
CA GLY A 45 -10.82 -5.30 -9.00
C GLY A 45 -9.89 -4.88 -10.15
N LYS A 46 -10.25 -5.29 -11.36
CA LYS A 46 -9.48 -4.91 -12.56
C LYS A 46 -10.00 -3.59 -13.11
N TYR A 47 -9.08 -2.73 -13.52
CA TYR A 47 -9.45 -1.48 -14.22
C TYR A 47 -9.47 -1.70 -15.73
N ALA A 48 -10.31 -0.93 -16.41
CA ALA A 48 -10.31 -0.88 -17.88
C ALA A 48 -9.32 0.20 -18.34
N ASP A 49 -9.37 1.36 -17.71
CA ASP A 49 -8.47 2.49 -17.96
C ASP A 49 -8.04 3.06 -16.61
N LEU A 50 -6.77 2.91 -16.29
CA LEU A 50 -6.24 3.33 -14.99
C LEU A 50 -6.52 4.81 -14.69
N LYS A 51 -6.29 5.68 -15.65
CA LYS A 51 -6.48 7.11 -15.48
C LYS A 51 -7.93 7.46 -15.13
N ALA A 52 -8.89 6.83 -15.80
CA ALA A 52 -10.31 7.07 -15.58
C ALA A 52 -10.82 6.41 -14.31
N ASP A 53 -10.31 5.22 -14.00
CA ASP A 53 -10.83 4.38 -12.90
C ASP A 53 -10.15 4.64 -11.57
N ALA A 54 -9.03 5.36 -11.56
CA ALA A 54 -8.18 5.53 -10.38
C ALA A 54 -8.94 6.08 -9.16
N ALA A 55 -9.72 7.13 -9.34
CA ALA A 55 -10.42 7.77 -8.22
C ALA A 55 -11.37 6.81 -7.51
N GLY A 56 -12.20 6.08 -8.28
CA GLY A 56 -13.14 5.11 -7.72
C GLY A 56 -12.44 3.94 -7.05
N MET A 57 -11.39 3.42 -7.67
CA MET A 57 -10.62 2.31 -7.10
C MET A 57 -9.81 2.74 -5.87
N TRP A 58 -9.35 3.98 -5.84
CA TRP A 58 -8.68 4.55 -4.67
C TRP A 58 -9.63 4.62 -3.48
N ASP A 59 -10.86 5.08 -3.71
CA ASP A 59 -11.88 5.13 -2.66
C ASP A 59 -12.18 3.73 -2.12
N THR A 60 -12.26 2.73 -2.99
CA THR A 60 -12.43 1.33 -2.58
C THR A 60 -11.26 0.85 -1.72
N MET A 61 -10.04 1.22 -2.08
CA MET A 61 -8.85 0.90 -1.29
C MET A 61 -8.96 1.49 0.12
N LYS A 62 -9.34 2.76 0.22
CA LYS A 62 -9.49 3.43 1.51
C LYS A 62 -10.55 2.75 2.39
N GLU A 63 -11.64 2.29 1.79
CA GLU A 63 -12.69 1.56 2.50
C GLU A 63 -12.19 0.24 3.09
N LYS A 64 -11.18 -0.36 2.48
CA LYS A 64 -10.61 -1.63 2.93
C LYS A 64 -9.52 -1.47 3.98
N MET A 65 -9.07 -0.25 4.23
CA MET A 65 -8.10 0.01 5.29
C MET A 65 -8.80 0.01 6.65
N PRO A 66 -8.44 -0.92 7.55
CA PRO A 66 -9.13 -1.01 8.84
C PRO A 66 -8.70 0.10 9.78
N GLU A 67 -9.59 0.48 10.69
CA GLU A 67 -9.29 1.48 11.72
C GLU A 67 -8.45 0.92 12.86
N ASP A 68 -8.42 -0.39 13.01
CA ASP A 68 -7.87 -1.07 14.17
C ASP A 68 -6.74 -2.06 13.86
N GLU A 69 -6.27 -2.11 12.62
CA GLU A 69 -5.18 -3.00 12.22
C GLU A 69 -4.23 -2.31 11.27
N ALA A 70 -2.96 -2.73 11.30
CA ALA A 70 -1.97 -2.25 10.35
C ALA A 70 -2.11 -2.98 9.02
N ARG A 71 -1.71 -2.30 7.94
CA ARG A 71 -1.63 -2.88 6.59
C ARG A 71 -0.40 -2.35 5.89
N TYR A 72 0.14 -3.15 4.99
CA TYR A 72 1.05 -2.69 3.95
C TYR A 72 0.33 -2.81 2.63
N GLY A 73 0.78 -2.07 1.64
CA GLY A 73 0.20 -2.20 0.32
C GLY A 73 1.02 -1.56 -0.77
N CYS A 74 0.67 -1.90 -1.99
CA CYS A 74 1.21 -1.28 -3.19
C CYS A 74 0.05 -0.82 -4.05
N CYS A 75 0.22 0.31 -4.72
CA CYS A 75 -0.80 0.80 -5.64
C CYS A 75 -0.17 1.49 -6.83
N LYS A 76 -0.89 1.42 -7.95
CA LYS A 76 -0.50 2.09 -9.20
C LYS A 76 -1.20 3.44 -9.23
N VAL A 77 -0.43 4.51 -9.29
CA VAL A 77 -0.98 5.87 -9.30
C VAL A 77 -0.69 6.51 -10.64
N PRO A 78 -1.74 6.85 -11.41
CA PRO A 78 -1.56 7.62 -12.65
C PRO A 78 -1.38 9.10 -12.30
N PHE A 79 -0.51 9.78 -13.03
CA PHE A 79 -0.30 11.21 -12.85
C PHE A 79 0.18 11.82 -14.15
N VAL A 80 0.11 13.16 -14.24
CA VAL A 80 0.61 13.91 -15.39
C VAL A 80 1.96 14.51 -15.02
N ALA A 81 3.00 14.18 -15.77
CA ALA A 81 4.33 14.73 -15.55
C ALA A 81 4.39 16.21 -15.93
N ARG A 82 5.47 16.89 -15.52
CA ARG A 82 5.67 18.31 -15.81
C ARG A 82 5.62 18.64 -17.30
N ASP A 83 6.08 17.71 -18.12
CA ASP A 83 6.09 17.88 -19.57
C ASP A 83 4.76 17.51 -20.26
N GLY A 84 3.73 17.19 -19.47
CA GLY A 84 2.40 16.89 -19.97
C GLY A 84 2.15 15.42 -20.29
N ARG A 85 3.14 14.54 -20.10
CA ARG A 85 2.97 13.11 -20.37
C ARG A 85 2.14 12.43 -19.30
N ASP A 86 1.27 11.51 -19.72
CA ASP A 86 0.56 10.63 -18.78
C ASP A 86 1.47 9.49 -18.38
N LEU A 87 1.75 9.42 -17.09
CA LEU A 87 2.60 8.39 -16.49
C LEU A 87 1.87 7.68 -15.36
N ASP A 88 2.41 6.54 -14.92
CA ASP A 88 1.95 5.90 -13.72
C ASP A 88 3.16 5.36 -12.94
N LEU A 89 2.95 5.15 -11.65
CA LEU A 89 4.01 4.71 -10.76
C LEU A 89 3.41 3.76 -9.73
N ILE A 90 4.15 2.70 -9.41
CA ILE A 90 3.79 1.81 -8.31
C ILE A 90 4.43 2.38 -7.06
N LEU A 91 3.61 2.69 -6.07
CA LEU A 91 4.08 3.14 -4.77
C LEU A 91 3.75 2.12 -3.68
N PHE A 92 4.54 2.15 -2.63
CA PHE A 92 4.36 1.34 -1.43
C PHE A 92 3.79 2.21 -0.32
N PHE A 93 2.89 1.67 0.49
CA PHE A 93 2.40 2.37 1.67
C PHE A 93 2.37 1.47 2.90
N MET A 94 2.53 2.10 4.04
CA MET A 94 2.35 1.47 5.34
C MET A 94 1.22 2.19 6.06
N TRP A 95 0.17 1.46 6.39
CA TRP A 95 -1.00 1.97 7.10
C TRP A 95 -0.90 1.56 8.57
N SER A 96 -0.74 2.52 9.46
CA SER A 96 -0.61 2.28 10.90
C SER A 96 -1.54 3.21 11.68
N PRO A 97 -2.85 2.88 11.72
CA PRO A 97 -3.85 3.77 12.31
C PRO A 97 -3.75 3.84 13.83
N ALA A 98 -4.29 4.91 14.40
CA ALA A 98 -4.32 5.13 15.84
C ALA A 98 -5.61 4.64 16.52
N GLY A 99 -6.59 4.18 15.74
CA GLY A 99 -7.91 3.81 16.27
C GLY A 99 -8.04 2.36 16.73
N GLY A 100 -9.17 2.06 17.32
CA GLY A 100 -9.65 0.69 17.57
C GLY A 100 -9.04 -0.06 18.75
N ALA A 101 -8.15 0.56 19.55
CA ALA A 101 -7.46 -0.14 20.61
C ALA A 101 -7.00 0.81 21.71
N SER A 102 -6.56 0.25 22.84
CA SER A 102 -5.92 1.05 23.89
C SER A 102 -4.62 1.64 23.35
N ARG A 103 -4.16 2.74 23.94
CA ARG A 103 -2.91 3.39 23.54
C ARG A 103 -1.73 2.41 23.52
N LYS A 104 -1.66 1.54 24.52
CA LYS A 104 -0.60 0.53 24.62
C LYS A 104 -0.59 -0.42 23.43
N LEU A 105 -1.76 -0.90 23.02
CA LEU A 105 -1.88 -1.80 21.87
C LEU A 105 -1.56 -1.09 20.56
N VAL A 106 -1.96 0.18 20.43
CA VAL A 106 -1.64 0.99 19.25
C VAL A 106 -0.13 1.17 19.12
N VAL A 107 0.55 1.52 20.22
CA VAL A 107 2.01 1.70 20.20
C VAL A 107 2.71 0.40 19.84
N THR A 108 2.32 -0.73 20.44
CA THR A 108 2.91 -2.03 20.15
C THR A 108 2.72 -2.43 18.68
N ARG A 109 1.50 -2.26 18.17
CA ARG A 109 1.17 -2.55 16.78
C ARG A 109 2.00 -1.71 15.82
N ASN A 110 2.11 -0.41 16.08
CA ASN A 110 2.84 0.50 15.21
C ASN A 110 4.34 0.23 15.25
N MET A 111 4.88 -0.12 16.40
CA MET A 111 6.28 -0.53 16.50
C MET A 111 6.57 -1.79 15.68
N LEU A 112 5.70 -2.79 15.78
CA LEU A 112 5.84 -4.02 15.02
C LEU A 112 5.79 -3.73 13.51
N CYS A 113 4.84 -2.91 13.10
CA CYS A 113 4.67 -2.52 11.70
C CYS A 113 5.92 -1.79 11.18
N THR A 114 6.45 -0.85 11.95
CA THR A 114 7.63 -0.07 11.58
C THR A 114 8.88 -0.94 11.50
N THR A 115 9.10 -1.82 12.48
CA THR A 115 10.29 -2.68 12.48
C THR A 115 10.26 -3.75 11.38
N THR A 116 9.08 -4.11 10.91
CA THR A 116 8.92 -5.12 9.85
C THR A 116 8.93 -4.49 8.45
N LYS A 117 8.75 -3.18 8.35
CA LYS A 117 8.64 -2.47 7.07
C LYS A 117 9.79 -2.79 6.11
N ASP A 118 11.01 -2.81 6.60
CA ASP A 118 12.19 -3.03 5.75
C ASP A 118 12.17 -4.41 5.09
N ALA A 119 11.69 -5.43 5.82
CA ALA A 119 11.55 -6.77 5.24
C ALA A 119 10.52 -6.78 4.11
N VAL A 120 9.43 -6.04 4.26
CA VAL A 120 8.38 -5.95 3.24
C VAL A 120 8.86 -5.16 2.03
N THR A 121 9.53 -4.03 2.23
CA THR A 121 10.03 -3.20 1.13
C THR A 121 11.17 -3.87 0.38
N ALA A 122 11.90 -4.78 1.01
CA ALA A 122 12.90 -5.59 0.33
C ALA A 122 12.28 -6.54 -0.69
N VAL A 123 11.05 -7.00 -0.44
CA VAL A 123 10.29 -7.87 -1.35
C VAL A 123 9.49 -7.05 -2.35
N CYS A 124 8.83 -6.00 -1.90
CA CYS A 124 7.99 -5.11 -2.72
C CYS A 124 8.73 -3.79 -2.95
N THR A 125 9.77 -3.82 -3.78
CA THR A 125 10.61 -2.65 -4.04
C THR A 125 9.87 -1.67 -4.95
N CYS A 126 9.59 -0.48 -4.42
CA CYS A 126 8.90 0.59 -5.14
C CYS A 126 9.72 1.86 -5.11
N LYS A 127 9.51 2.75 -6.08
CA LYS A 127 10.25 4.02 -6.16
C LYS A 127 9.85 5.00 -5.07
N LYS A 128 8.60 4.92 -4.62
CA LYS A 128 8.06 5.81 -3.58
C LYS A 128 7.45 5.00 -2.46
N SER A 129 7.58 5.50 -1.25
CA SER A 129 7.09 4.85 -0.05
C SER A 129 6.42 5.90 0.83
N PHE A 130 5.24 5.58 1.35
CA PHE A 130 4.46 6.47 2.20
C PHE A 130 4.11 5.78 3.52
N GLU A 131 4.01 6.57 4.56
CA GLU A 131 3.52 6.12 5.86
C GLU A 131 2.24 6.90 6.17
N TRP A 132 1.12 6.19 6.28
CA TRP A 132 -0.19 6.77 6.50
C TRP A 132 -0.76 6.35 7.84
N ARG A 133 -1.32 7.27 8.57
CA ARG A 133 -1.91 7.03 9.89
C ARG A 133 -3.39 7.33 9.94
N GLU A 134 -3.88 8.15 9.02
CA GLU A 134 -5.29 8.55 8.97
C GLU A 134 -5.74 8.77 7.54
N ASP A 135 -7.05 8.81 7.35
CA ASP A 135 -7.67 8.93 6.04
C ASP A 135 -7.16 10.15 5.26
N SER A 136 -6.94 11.26 5.95
CA SER A 136 -6.45 12.49 5.30
C SER A 136 -5.04 12.36 4.70
N ASP A 137 -4.26 11.40 5.16
CA ASP A 137 -2.94 11.13 4.58
C ASP A 137 -3.04 10.48 3.19
N CYS A 138 -4.17 9.88 2.89
CA CYS A 138 -4.40 9.08 1.69
C CYS A 138 -5.20 9.86 0.64
N ASP A 139 -4.79 11.09 0.33
CA ASP A 139 -5.46 11.92 -0.67
C ASP A 139 -4.80 11.71 -2.03
N LEU A 140 -5.52 11.06 -2.95
CA LEU A 140 -5.02 10.74 -4.27
C LEU A 140 -4.59 12.00 -5.05
N ALA A 141 -5.38 13.05 -5.01
CA ALA A 141 -5.07 14.28 -5.75
C ALA A 141 -3.77 14.91 -5.25
N GLU A 142 -3.57 14.91 -3.95
CA GLU A 142 -2.35 15.44 -3.33
C GLU A 142 -1.13 14.61 -3.72
N ILE A 143 -1.25 13.30 -3.70
CA ILE A 143 -0.18 12.37 -4.09
C ILE A 143 0.15 12.56 -5.57
N GLN A 144 -0.85 12.65 -6.44
CA GLN A 144 -0.66 12.90 -7.86
C GLN A 144 0.08 14.21 -8.11
N ASN A 145 -0.28 15.25 -7.36
CA ASN A 145 0.37 16.54 -7.47
C ASN A 145 1.86 16.47 -7.07
N ASP A 146 2.16 15.78 -5.98
CA ASP A 146 3.53 15.59 -5.52
C ASP A 146 4.37 14.82 -6.56
N LEU A 147 3.81 13.80 -7.18
CA LEU A 147 4.49 13.04 -8.22
C LEU A 147 4.76 13.90 -9.46
N SER A 148 3.85 14.81 -9.79
CA SER A 148 3.99 15.72 -10.93
C SER A 148 5.12 16.73 -10.76
N LEU A 149 5.49 17.03 -9.52
CA LEU A 149 6.52 18.03 -9.20
C LEU A 149 7.95 17.47 -9.27
N GLU A 150 8.09 16.18 -9.41
CA GLU A 150 9.42 15.53 -9.44
C GLU A 150 10.07 15.47 -10.81
#